data_96cbe9108f9def83fe92ebe15e6ca43b
#
_entry.id   96cbe9108f9def83fe92ebe15e6ca43b
#
_cell.length_a   1.000
_cell.length_b   1.000
_cell.length_c   1.000
_cell.angle_alpha   90.00
_cell.angle_beta   90.00
_cell.angle_gamma   90.00
#
_symmetry.space_group_name_H-M   'P 1'
#
loop_
_entity.id
_entity.type
_entity.pdbx_description
1 polymer ?
#
loop_
_entity_poly.entity_id
_entity_poly.type
_entity_poly.pdbx_seq_one_letter_code
_entity_poly.pdbx_strand_id
1 'polypeptide(L)'
;MTEAPHLSNEPPQGEASNGDWADRMEQTVLDAAIHHAPATGWNARMLRAACKENALSVGDEELLFPNGARDLAALLSRRHDDRAMAALAELDPASLKIRERIARAVSARMEAGAADLEATRRCAAFLALPINADLGLKLAWETADELWRWAGDTATDWNH
;
A
#
# COMPACT_ATOMS: atom_id res chain seq x y z
N MET A 1 3.84 50.07 -33.64
CA MET A 1 4.61 49.07 -32.91
C MET A 1 3.75 48.66 -31.74
N THR A 2 2.95 47.64 -31.96
CA THR A 2 1.91 47.17 -31.01
C THR A 2 2.39 45.85 -30.41
N GLU A 3 2.73 45.90 -29.14
CA GLU A 3 3.20 44.79 -28.39
C GLU A 3 2.01 43.86 -28.01
N ALA A 4 2.06 42.61 -28.42
CA ALA A 4 1.03 41.62 -28.12
C ALA A 4 1.20 41.11 -26.68
N PRO A 5 0.13 40.89 -25.91
CA PRO A 5 0.22 40.35 -24.56
C PRO A 5 0.61 38.88 -24.60
N HIS A 6 1.64 38.56 -23.83
CA HIS A 6 2.13 37.21 -23.55
C HIS A 6 1.09 36.45 -22.73
N LEU A 7 0.37 35.53 -23.34
CA LEU A 7 -0.50 34.58 -22.63
C LEU A 7 0.36 33.54 -21.93
N SER A 8 0.57 33.73 -20.65
CA SER A 8 1.16 32.71 -19.77
C SER A 8 0.18 31.56 -19.65
N ASN A 9 0.51 30.43 -20.27
CA ASN A 9 -0.24 29.19 -20.19
C ASN A 9 0.23 28.43 -18.92
N GLU A 10 -0.23 28.86 -17.75
CA GLU A 10 -0.08 28.09 -16.51
C GLU A 10 -1.06 26.91 -16.56
N PRO A 11 -0.60 25.67 -16.29
CA PRO A 11 -1.52 24.52 -16.18
C PRO A 11 -2.42 24.70 -14.95
N PRO A 12 -3.66 24.17 -14.98
CA PRO A 12 -4.60 24.33 -13.87
C PRO A 12 -4.07 23.63 -12.62
N GLN A 13 -3.81 24.40 -11.58
CA GLN A 13 -3.26 23.94 -10.28
C GLN A 13 -4.24 23.11 -9.44
N GLY A 14 -5.47 22.85 -9.92
CA GLY A 14 -6.52 22.18 -9.17
C GLY A 14 -6.43 20.64 -9.13
N GLU A 15 -5.93 20.00 -10.20
CA GLU A 15 -5.95 18.53 -10.30
C GLU A 15 -4.84 17.85 -9.50
N ALA A 16 -3.66 18.45 -9.44
CA ALA A 16 -2.56 17.95 -8.59
C ALA A 16 -2.88 18.04 -7.09
N SER A 17 -3.70 19.02 -6.68
CA SER A 17 -4.10 19.23 -5.30
C SER A 17 -5.13 18.22 -4.79
N ASN A 18 -6.04 17.72 -5.63
CA ASN A 18 -7.07 16.76 -5.23
C ASN A 18 -6.52 15.33 -5.08
N GLY A 19 -5.64 14.89 -5.99
CA GLY A 19 -4.96 13.60 -5.89
C GLY A 19 -4.10 13.51 -4.64
N ASP A 20 -3.31 14.53 -4.39
CA ASP A 20 -2.45 14.61 -3.20
C ASP A 20 -3.25 14.68 -1.87
N TRP A 21 -4.43 15.29 -1.88
CA TRP A 21 -5.35 15.24 -0.73
C TRP A 21 -5.88 13.82 -0.50
N ALA A 22 -6.34 13.14 -1.55
CA ALA A 22 -6.88 11.79 -1.45
C ALA A 22 -5.82 10.81 -0.92
N ASP A 23 -4.63 10.84 -1.49
CA ASP A 23 -3.51 9.97 -1.07
C ASP A 23 -3.15 10.19 0.41
N ARG A 24 -3.07 11.45 0.86
CA ARG A 24 -2.82 11.76 2.28
C ARG A 24 -3.94 11.27 3.18
N MET A 25 -5.19 11.45 2.75
CA MET A 25 -6.34 11.06 3.54
C MET A 25 -6.47 9.53 3.65
N GLU A 26 -6.21 8.80 2.57
CA GLU A 26 -6.13 7.34 2.59
C GLU A 26 -5.11 6.83 3.60
N GLN A 27 -3.92 7.43 3.64
CA GLN A 27 -2.87 7.07 4.60
C GLN A 27 -3.29 7.41 6.04
N THR A 28 -3.95 8.55 6.25
CA THR A 28 -4.43 8.97 7.58
C THR A 28 -5.54 8.03 8.08
N VAL A 29 -6.48 7.65 7.20
CA VAL A 29 -7.53 6.67 7.54
C VAL A 29 -6.93 5.29 7.80
N LEU A 30 -5.90 4.89 7.05
CA LEU A 30 -5.20 3.62 7.31
C LEU A 30 -4.54 3.61 8.69
N ASP A 31 -3.93 4.71 9.13
CA ASP A 31 -3.35 4.81 10.48
C ASP A 31 -4.42 4.62 11.56
N ALA A 32 -5.57 5.29 11.42
CA ALA A 32 -6.70 5.11 12.33
C ALA A 32 -7.25 3.67 12.27
N ALA A 33 -7.36 3.07 11.08
CA ALA A 33 -7.82 1.70 10.90
C ALA A 33 -6.89 0.69 11.61
N ILE A 34 -5.58 0.87 11.50
CA ILE A 34 -4.59 0.05 12.22
C ILE A 34 -4.82 0.12 13.73
N HIS A 35 -5.17 1.29 14.24
CA HIS A 35 -5.47 1.50 15.67
C HIS A 35 -6.78 0.83 16.11
N HIS A 36 -7.81 0.84 15.27
CA HIS A 36 -9.10 0.22 15.55
C HIS A 36 -9.11 -1.30 15.34
N ALA A 37 -8.31 -1.82 14.42
CA ALA A 37 -8.34 -3.23 14.02
C ALA A 37 -8.19 -4.24 15.18
N PRO A 38 -7.34 -4.03 16.21
CA PRO A 38 -7.23 -4.95 17.33
C PRO A 38 -8.56 -5.19 18.06
N ALA A 39 -9.36 -4.15 18.24
CA ALA A 39 -10.62 -4.20 18.97
C ALA A 39 -11.82 -4.62 18.10
N THR A 40 -11.85 -4.22 16.83
CA THR A 40 -13.02 -4.41 15.96
C THR A 40 -12.86 -5.50 14.91
N GLY A 41 -11.63 -5.96 14.68
CA GLY A 41 -11.26 -6.75 13.51
C GLY A 41 -11.12 -5.90 12.25
N TRP A 42 -10.71 -6.54 11.12
CA TRP A 42 -10.61 -5.89 9.82
C TRP A 42 -11.94 -6.01 9.08
N ASN A 43 -12.73 -4.96 9.02
CA ASN A 43 -14.11 -4.99 8.47
C ASN A 43 -14.65 -3.57 8.23
N ALA A 44 -15.90 -3.50 7.73
CA ALA A 44 -16.57 -2.23 7.46
C ALA A 44 -16.78 -1.35 8.72
N ARG A 45 -16.93 -1.97 9.90
CA ARG A 45 -17.03 -1.22 11.18
C ARG A 45 -15.73 -0.50 11.49
N MET A 46 -14.59 -1.16 11.30
CA MET A 46 -13.26 -0.56 11.44
C MET A 46 -13.08 0.63 10.50
N LEU A 47 -13.38 0.45 9.21
CA LEU A 47 -13.29 1.53 8.21
C LEU A 47 -14.14 2.73 8.62
N ARG A 48 -15.40 2.49 8.98
CA ARG A 48 -16.33 3.56 9.38
C ARG A 48 -15.85 4.31 10.63
N ALA A 49 -15.28 3.60 11.61
CA ALA A 49 -14.69 4.22 12.80
C ALA A 49 -13.47 5.08 12.44
N ALA A 50 -12.60 4.59 11.56
CA ALA A 50 -11.43 5.32 11.08
C ALA A 50 -11.81 6.59 10.28
N CYS A 51 -12.79 6.49 9.40
CA CYS A 51 -13.31 7.64 8.65
C CYS A 51 -13.94 8.69 9.58
N LYS A 52 -14.73 8.25 10.56
CA LYS A 52 -15.36 9.14 11.54
C LYS A 52 -14.32 9.89 12.40
N GLU A 53 -13.27 9.21 12.82
CA GLU A 53 -12.15 9.82 13.58
C GLU A 53 -11.48 10.95 12.79
N ASN A 54 -11.45 10.83 11.46
CA ASN A 54 -10.87 11.81 10.55
C ASN A 54 -11.91 12.81 9.97
N ALA A 55 -13.07 12.90 10.58
CA ALA A 55 -14.15 13.82 10.19
C ALA A 55 -14.62 13.65 8.73
N LEU A 56 -14.47 12.45 8.15
CA LEU A 56 -14.93 12.14 6.81
C LEU A 56 -16.42 11.81 6.81
N SER A 57 -17.12 12.30 5.80
CA SER A 57 -18.51 11.96 5.53
C SER A 57 -18.64 10.55 4.91
N VAL A 58 -19.86 10.04 4.83
CA VAL A 58 -20.15 8.77 4.12
C VAL A 58 -19.78 8.88 2.63
N GLY A 59 -20.00 10.05 2.01
CA GLY A 59 -19.61 10.29 0.63
C GLY A 59 -18.10 10.28 0.42
N ASP A 60 -17.33 10.82 1.37
CA ASP A 60 -15.87 10.75 1.34
C ASP A 60 -15.36 9.31 1.51
N GLU A 61 -15.99 8.54 2.41
CA GLU A 61 -15.69 7.11 2.58
C GLU A 61 -15.91 6.34 1.28
N GLU A 62 -17.06 6.52 0.63
CA GLU A 62 -17.38 5.87 -0.65
C GLU A 62 -16.44 6.30 -1.79
N LEU A 63 -16.00 7.56 -1.78
CA LEU A 63 -15.07 8.08 -2.78
C LEU A 63 -13.67 7.51 -2.62
N LEU A 64 -13.14 7.49 -1.39
CA LEU A 64 -11.78 7.04 -1.10
C LEU A 64 -11.67 5.52 -1.07
N PHE A 65 -12.70 4.83 -0.59
CA PHE A 65 -12.70 3.38 -0.38
C PHE A 65 -13.92 2.70 -1.02
N PRO A 66 -14.05 2.75 -2.36
CA PRO A 66 -15.22 2.20 -3.06
C PRO A 66 -15.43 0.70 -2.82
N ASN A 67 -14.38 -0.04 -2.48
CA ASN A 67 -14.43 -1.46 -2.12
C ASN A 67 -14.32 -1.69 -0.60
N GLY A 68 -14.49 -0.64 0.21
CA GLY A 68 -14.51 -0.72 1.65
C GLY A 68 -13.21 -1.21 2.29
N ALA A 69 -13.31 -2.12 3.24
CA ALA A 69 -12.16 -2.67 3.96
C ALA A 69 -11.15 -3.41 3.07
N ARG A 70 -11.54 -3.81 1.86
CA ARG A 70 -10.65 -4.41 0.86
C ARG A 70 -9.60 -3.39 0.37
N ASP A 71 -9.99 -2.13 0.16
CA ASP A 71 -9.09 -1.08 -0.26
C ASP A 71 -8.06 -0.76 0.82
N LEU A 72 -8.48 -0.71 2.09
CA LEU A 72 -7.55 -0.57 3.21
C LEU A 72 -6.59 -1.76 3.34
N ALA A 73 -7.04 -2.98 3.06
CA ALA A 73 -6.17 -4.16 3.07
C ALA A 73 -5.07 -4.06 1.99
N ALA A 74 -5.44 -3.59 0.80
CA ALA A 74 -4.48 -3.32 -0.27
C ALA A 74 -3.48 -2.21 0.09
N LEU A 75 -3.95 -1.12 0.70
CA LEU A 75 -3.09 -0.04 1.19
C LEU A 75 -2.10 -0.53 2.27
N LEU A 76 -2.56 -1.34 3.23
CA LEU A 76 -1.68 -1.89 4.27
C LEU A 76 -0.60 -2.79 3.67
N SER A 77 -0.97 -3.64 2.71
CA SER A 77 0.00 -4.51 2.02
C SER A 77 1.07 -3.69 1.31
N ARG A 78 0.67 -2.70 0.51
CA ARG A 78 1.60 -1.81 -0.20
C ARG A 78 2.50 -1.03 0.75
N ARG A 79 1.96 -0.49 1.84
CA ARG A 79 2.76 0.19 2.88
C ARG A 79 3.84 -0.73 3.46
N HIS A 80 3.51 -2.01 3.68
CA HIS A 80 4.50 -2.98 4.16
C HIS A 80 5.54 -3.31 3.08
N ASP A 81 5.13 -3.39 1.81
CA ASP A 81 6.03 -3.60 0.68
C ASP A 81 6.98 -2.40 0.56
N ASP A 82 6.49 -1.17 0.57
CA ASP A 82 7.28 0.06 0.53
C ASP A 82 8.31 0.14 1.67
N ARG A 83 7.90 -0.20 2.91
CA ARG A 83 8.79 -0.25 4.08
C ARG A 83 9.88 -1.32 3.90
N ALA A 84 9.52 -2.49 3.39
CA ALA A 84 10.48 -3.55 3.11
C ALA A 84 11.48 -3.12 2.04
N MET A 85 11.01 -2.53 0.96
CA MET A 85 11.88 -2.04 -0.12
C MET A 85 12.79 -0.90 0.34
N ALA A 86 12.31 0.00 1.19
CA ALA A 86 13.13 1.05 1.79
C ALA A 86 14.26 0.46 2.66
N ALA A 87 13.97 -0.57 3.46
CA ALA A 87 14.99 -1.27 4.24
C ALA A 87 16.00 -2.02 3.36
N LEU A 88 15.54 -2.60 2.26
CA LEU A 88 16.39 -3.32 1.32
C LEU A 88 17.25 -2.39 0.46
N ALA A 89 16.85 -1.14 0.27
CA ALA A 89 17.62 -0.14 -0.48
C ALA A 89 18.98 0.18 0.16
N GLU A 90 19.13 -0.07 1.46
CA GLU A 90 20.40 0.08 2.20
C GLU A 90 21.39 -1.06 1.93
N LEU A 91 20.97 -2.12 1.24
CA LEU A 91 21.78 -3.30 0.95
C LEU A 91 22.17 -3.32 -0.53
N ASP A 92 23.42 -3.75 -0.82
CA ASP A 92 23.82 -4.07 -2.19
C ASP A 92 23.50 -5.55 -2.49
N PRO A 93 22.50 -5.84 -3.36
CA PRO A 93 22.17 -7.21 -3.69
C PRO A 93 23.33 -7.98 -4.31
N ALA A 94 24.22 -7.32 -5.06
CA ALA A 94 25.34 -7.96 -5.72
C ALA A 94 26.36 -8.56 -4.74
N SER A 95 26.40 -8.05 -3.51
CA SER A 95 27.28 -8.55 -2.44
C SER A 95 26.80 -9.87 -1.81
N LEU A 96 25.55 -10.27 -2.09
CA LEU A 96 24.88 -11.42 -1.47
C LEU A 96 24.65 -12.55 -2.48
N LYS A 97 24.67 -13.80 -2.02
CA LYS A 97 24.21 -14.95 -2.80
C LYS A 97 22.68 -14.89 -2.99
N ILE A 98 22.17 -15.43 -4.08
CA ILE A 98 20.75 -15.39 -4.41
C ILE A 98 19.83 -15.84 -3.26
N ARG A 99 20.15 -16.92 -2.59
CA ARG A 99 19.38 -17.43 -1.44
C ARG A 99 19.40 -16.46 -0.25
N GLU A 100 20.49 -15.73 -0.07
CA GLU A 100 20.64 -14.73 0.99
C GLU A 100 19.83 -13.48 0.67
N ARG A 101 19.80 -13.08 -0.62
CA ARG A 101 18.94 -11.99 -1.10
C ARG A 101 17.47 -12.32 -0.83
N ILE A 102 17.01 -13.50 -1.23
CA ILE A 102 15.61 -13.93 -1.00
C ILE A 102 15.30 -13.95 0.50
N ALA A 103 16.18 -14.52 1.32
CA ALA A 103 15.98 -14.55 2.78
C ALA A 103 15.90 -13.14 3.38
N ARG A 104 16.77 -12.22 2.94
CA ARG A 104 16.74 -10.81 3.37
C ARG A 104 15.46 -10.11 2.94
N ALA A 105 15.03 -10.32 1.70
CA ALA A 105 13.81 -9.73 1.17
C ALA A 105 12.57 -10.18 1.96
N VAL A 106 12.45 -11.48 2.21
CA VAL A 106 11.34 -12.03 3.01
C VAL A 106 11.39 -11.50 4.46
N SER A 107 12.58 -11.48 5.10
CA SER A 107 12.72 -10.96 6.45
C SER A 107 12.32 -9.49 6.54
N ALA A 108 12.78 -8.65 5.61
CA ALA A 108 12.41 -7.23 5.57
C ALA A 108 10.89 -7.04 5.47
N ARG A 109 10.21 -7.85 4.66
CA ARG A 109 8.75 -7.80 4.53
C ARG A 109 8.03 -8.24 5.79
N MET A 110 8.52 -9.28 6.47
CA MET A 110 7.96 -9.72 7.75
C MET A 110 8.16 -8.69 8.85
N GLU A 111 9.33 -8.07 8.92
CA GLU A 111 9.65 -7.00 9.87
C GLU A 111 8.78 -5.76 9.64
N ALA A 112 8.53 -5.40 8.38
CA ALA A 112 7.61 -4.30 8.03
C ALA A 112 6.18 -4.54 8.56
N GLY A 113 5.69 -5.78 8.50
CA GLY A 113 4.38 -6.15 9.05
C GLY A 113 4.36 -6.27 10.58
N ALA A 114 5.51 -6.55 11.20
CA ALA A 114 5.61 -6.69 12.65
C ALA A 114 5.40 -5.38 13.41
N ALA A 115 5.64 -4.23 12.78
CA ALA A 115 5.38 -2.91 13.36
C ALA A 115 3.90 -2.72 13.72
N ASP A 116 2.99 -3.33 12.95
CA ASP A 116 1.53 -3.23 13.11
C ASP A 116 0.94 -4.65 13.29
N LEU A 117 1.58 -5.50 14.10
CA LEU A 117 1.38 -6.96 14.12
C LEU A 117 -0.08 -7.38 14.29
N GLU A 118 -0.81 -6.80 15.23
CA GLU A 118 -2.19 -7.23 15.48
C GLU A 118 -3.12 -6.80 14.34
N ALA A 119 -2.95 -5.59 13.81
CA ALA A 119 -3.69 -5.14 12.62
C ALA A 119 -3.36 -6.02 11.42
N THR A 120 -2.08 -6.37 11.23
CA THR A 120 -1.63 -7.28 10.17
C THR A 120 -2.29 -8.66 10.29
N ARG A 121 -2.37 -9.22 11.50
CA ARG A 121 -3.08 -10.50 11.75
C ARG A 121 -4.56 -10.41 11.42
N ARG A 122 -5.24 -9.33 11.82
CA ARG A 122 -6.66 -9.09 11.51
C ARG A 122 -6.89 -8.94 10.01
N CYS A 123 -6.01 -8.21 9.33
CA CYS A 123 -6.05 -8.07 7.87
C CYS A 123 -5.83 -9.42 7.17
N ALA A 124 -4.84 -10.20 7.60
CA ALA A 124 -4.58 -11.53 7.05
C ALA A 124 -5.78 -12.48 7.21
N ALA A 125 -6.42 -12.47 8.39
CA ALA A 125 -7.63 -13.25 8.62
C ALA A 125 -8.80 -12.81 7.70
N PHE A 126 -8.95 -11.51 7.47
CA PHE A 126 -9.94 -10.96 6.54
C PHE A 126 -9.67 -11.39 5.08
N LEU A 127 -8.40 -11.34 4.64
CA LEU A 127 -7.99 -11.77 3.30
C LEU A 127 -8.08 -13.28 3.10
N ALA A 128 -8.01 -14.08 4.17
CA ALA A 128 -8.17 -15.53 4.12
C ALA A 128 -9.64 -15.98 3.96
N LEU A 129 -10.62 -15.09 4.11
CA LEU A 129 -12.01 -15.41 3.85
C LEU A 129 -12.23 -15.70 2.36
N PRO A 130 -13.06 -16.71 2.00
CA PRO A 130 -13.28 -17.07 0.60
C PRO A 130 -13.68 -15.91 -0.30
N ILE A 131 -14.49 -14.97 0.24
CA ILE A 131 -14.95 -13.79 -0.49
C ILE A 131 -13.82 -12.78 -0.80
N ASN A 132 -12.70 -12.86 -0.12
CA ASN A 132 -11.55 -11.96 -0.27
C ASN A 132 -10.30 -12.69 -0.78
N ALA A 133 -10.38 -13.98 -1.03
CA ALA A 133 -9.22 -14.81 -1.40
C ALA A 133 -8.58 -14.35 -2.72
N ASP A 134 -9.36 -13.85 -3.65
CA ASP A 134 -8.88 -13.26 -4.90
C ASP A 134 -7.93 -12.08 -4.64
N LEU A 135 -8.33 -11.17 -3.76
CA LEU A 135 -7.50 -10.04 -3.34
C LEU A 135 -6.27 -10.51 -2.57
N GLY A 136 -6.44 -11.44 -1.63
CA GLY A 136 -5.33 -12.00 -0.85
C GLY A 136 -4.25 -12.62 -1.74
N LEU A 137 -4.64 -13.41 -2.74
CA LEU A 137 -3.73 -14.00 -3.72
C LEU A 137 -3.05 -12.95 -4.59
N LYS A 138 -3.81 -11.95 -5.04
CA LYS A 138 -3.27 -10.84 -5.83
C LYS A 138 -2.19 -10.09 -5.07
N LEU A 139 -2.46 -9.68 -3.83
CA LEU A 139 -1.50 -8.95 -3.00
C LEU A 139 -0.26 -9.78 -2.67
N ALA A 140 -0.43 -11.08 -2.38
CA ALA A 140 0.69 -11.98 -2.16
C ALA A 140 1.57 -12.13 -3.40
N TRP A 141 0.96 -12.17 -4.59
CA TRP A 141 1.69 -12.21 -5.85
C TRP A 141 2.46 -10.90 -6.11
N GLU A 142 1.81 -9.74 -5.92
CA GLU A 142 2.44 -8.42 -6.08
C GLU A 142 3.67 -8.29 -5.17
N THR A 143 3.52 -8.64 -3.89
CA THR A 143 4.63 -8.67 -2.92
C THR A 143 5.75 -9.60 -3.36
N ALA A 144 5.41 -10.83 -3.75
CA ALA A 144 6.41 -11.82 -4.19
C ALA A 144 7.19 -11.34 -5.42
N ASP A 145 6.51 -10.76 -6.40
CA ASP A 145 7.10 -10.24 -7.62
C ASP A 145 8.08 -9.08 -7.34
N GLU A 146 7.72 -8.19 -6.42
CA GLU A 146 8.58 -7.07 -6.02
C GLU A 146 9.85 -7.53 -5.30
N LEU A 147 9.71 -8.43 -4.33
CA LEU A 147 10.84 -9.02 -3.61
C LEU A 147 11.76 -9.82 -4.53
N TRP A 148 11.17 -10.53 -5.51
CA TRP A 148 11.91 -11.32 -6.48
C TRP A 148 12.72 -10.45 -7.44
N ARG A 149 12.14 -9.34 -7.91
CA ARG A 149 12.88 -8.36 -8.72
C ARG A 149 14.06 -7.75 -7.96
N TRP A 150 13.87 -7.39 -6.70
CA TRP A 150 14.99 -6.90 -5.89
C TRP A 150 16.08 -7.96 -5.72
N ALA A 151 15.73 -9.22 -5.54
CA ALA A 151 16.70 -10.31 -5.43
C ALA A 151 17.50 -10.53 -6.73
N GLY A 152 17.13 -9.88 -7.83
CA GLY A 152 17.87 -9.91 -9.08
C GLY A 152 17.53 -11.09 -9.98
N ASP A 153 16.31 -11.64 -9.85
CA ASP A 153 15.81 -12.60 -10.83
C ASP A 153 15.27 -11.83 -12.05
N THR A 154 16.16 -11.59 -12.97
CA THR A 154 15.84 -11.12 -14.33
C THR A 154 15.70 -12.28 -15.30
N ALA A 155 15.37 -13.48 -14.81
CA ALA A 155 15.20 -14.66 -15.63
C ALA A 155 13.95 -14.55 -16.51
N THR A 156 14.06 -13.75 -17.56
CA THR A 156 13.24 -13.84 -18.77
C THR A 156 13.88 -14.75 -19.81
N ASP A 157 14.84 -15.59 -19.45
CA ASP A 157 15.48 -16.55 -20.35
C ASP A 157 14.88 -17.96 -20.19
N TRP A 158 13.67 -18.11 -20.72
CA TRP A 158 13.13 -19.43 -21.10
C TRP A 158 13.59 -19.83 -22.52
N ASN A 159 14.88 -19.66 -22.83
CA ASN A 159 15.46 -20.16 -24.07
C ASN A 159 16.87 -20.69 -23.82
N HIS A 160 16.92 -21.91 -23.31
CA HIS A 160 17.96 -22.88 -23.70
C HIS A 160 17.48 -24.30 -23.40
#